data_3e88b1061592bdf7255e2487ae530f9e
#
_entry.id   3e88b1061592bdf7255e2487ae530f9e
#
_cell.length_a   1.000
_cell.length_b   1.000
_cell.length_c   1.000
_cell.angle_alpha   90.00
_cell.angle_beta   90.00
_cell.angle_gamma   90.00
#
_symmetry.space_group_name_H-M   'P 1'
#
loop_
_entity.id
_entity.type
_entity.pdbx_description
1 polymer ?
#
loop_
_entity_poly.entity_id
_entity_poly.type
_entity_poly.pdbx_seq_one_letter_code
_entity_poly.pdbx_strand_id
1 'polypeptide(L)'
;MSNTLSIEHLTIGLPEGADRPFAVEDVSMAIEKGEILCVVGESGSGKSMTANALMGLLPPGVNVKAGRAMFEARDVLRLPESEKQALRGASMAMIFQEPMTALNPLMRIGDQIVEVFAAHDLYTQSERREKALALIREVQLPDPEKIIRAYPFQLSGGQRQRAMIAMALALEPKLLVADEPTTALDVTTQAQILKLILDLREKRGMAVMFITHDFGVVAEIADQVIVMRMGKVVERGSAAEVLEQPQHDYTKRLLEAIPTGKLPEARKLSETPALEIKGLRKIYRTGGGMFKPVREVRAVDDVSLTVARGEVLGLVGELSLIHISEPTRLGMI
;
A
#
# COMPACT_ATOMS: atom_id res chain seq x y z
N MET A 1 -19.33 -18.13 -14.22
CA MET A 1 -18.85 -16.74 -14.29
C MET A 1 -17.41 -16.79 -14.81
N SER A 2 -16.94 -15.85 -15.60
CA SER A 2 -15.58 -15.92 -16.13
C SER A 2 -14.65 -15.16 -15.16
N ASN A 3 -13.58 -15.83 -14.70
CA ASN A 3 -12.56 -15.20 -13.88
C ASN A 3 -11.87 -14.06 -14.63
N THR A 4 -11.63 -12.94 -13.96
CA THR A 4 -10.80 -11.84 -14.48
C THR A 4 -9.34 -12.27 -14.51
N LEU A 5 -8.89 -12.96 -13.45
CA LEU A 5 -7.55 -13.55 -13.34
C LEU A 5 -7.68 -15.00 -12.86
N SER A 6 -6.90 -15.92 -13.46
CA SER A 6 -6.72 -17.28 -12.97
C SER A 6 -5.24 -17.63 -13.01
N ILE A 7 -4.66 -17.96 -11.87
CA ILE A 7 -3.29 -18.45 -11.72
C ILE A 7 -3.38 -19.96 -11.45
N GLU A 8 -2.62 -20.76 -12.17
CA GLU A 8 -2.61 -22.21 -12.03
C GLU A 8 -1.17 -22.72 -11.91
N HIS A 9 -0.91 -23.42 -10.81
CA HIS A 9 0.36 -24.10 -10.53
C HIS A 9 1.62 -23.22 -10.67
N LEU A 10 1.51 -21.93 -10.29
CA LEU A 10 2.61 -20.97 -10.41
C LEU A 10 3.78 -21.38 -9.52
N THR A 11 4.95 -21.54 -10.13
CA THR A 11 6.22 -21.79 -9.44
C THR A 11 7.26 -20.77 -9.90
N ILE A 12 7.86 -20.05 -8.96
CA ILE A 12 8.88 -19.03 -9.18
C ILE A 12 10.17 -19.47 -8.50
N GLY A 13 11.21 -19.69 -9.29
CA GLY A 13 12.53 -20.08 -8.80
C GLY A 13 13.35 -18.89 -8.34
N LEU A 14 14.09 -19.09 -7.24
CA LEU A 14 15.10 -18.17 -6.77
C LEU A 14 16.48 -18.47 -7.38
N PRO A 15 17.44 -17.53 -7.36
CA PRO A 15 18.81 -17.76 -7.81
C PRO A 15 19.51 -18.84 -6.98
N GLU A 16 20.55 -19.45 -7.58
CA GLU A 16 21.44 -20.35 -6.84
C GLU A 16 22.09 -19.65 -5.64
N GLY A 17 22.10 -20.32 -4.49
CA GLY A 17 22.61 -19.77 -3.23
C GLY A 17 21.58 -19.04 -2.38
N ALA A 18 20.32 -18.92 -2.81
CA ALA A 18 19.26 -18.45 -1.97
C ALA A 18 18.94 -19.42 -0.82
N ASP A 19 18.24 -18.95 0.22
CA ASP A 19 17.83 -19.73 1.40
C ASP A 19 16.89 -20.90 1.07
N ARG A 20 16.26 -20.87 -0.11
CA ARG A 20 15.34 -21.88 -0.61
C ARG A 20 15.29 -21.87 -2.15
N PRO A 21 14.84 -22.98 -2.79
CA PRO A 21 14.83 -23.05 -4.25
C PRO A 21 13.73 -22.21 -4.90
N PHE A 22 12.60 -22.00 -4.21
CA PHE A 22 11.44 -21.32 -4.77
C PHE A 22 10.95 -20.17 -3.88
N ALA A 23 10.65 -19.03 -4.50
CA ALA A 23 9.93 -17.93 -3.88
C ALA A 23 8.43 -18.25 -3.78
N VAL A 24 7.90 -18.93 -4.79
CA VAL A 24 6.51 -19.40 -4.92
C VAL A 24 6.54 -20.81 -5.46
N GLU A 25 5.76 -21.72 -4.87
CA GLU A 25 5.76 -23.13 -5.22
C GLU A 25 4.31 -23.65 -5.32
N ASP A 26 3.92 -24.03 -6.54
CA ASP A 26 2.60 -24.63 -6.86
C ASP A 26 1.39 -23.81 -6.38
N VAL A 27 1.42 -22.50 -6.60
CA VAL A 27 0.36 -21.60 -6.17
C VAL A 27 -0.72 -21.50 -7.24
N SER A 28 -1.98 -21.72 -6.82
CA SER A 28 -3.17 -21.57 -7.67
C SER A 28 -4.19 -20.65 -6.97
N MET A 29 -4.74 -19.67 -7.72
CA MET A 29 -5.77 -18.74 -7.24
C MET A 29 -6.56 -18.18 -8.41
N ALA A 30 -7.77 -17.67 -8.13
CA ALA A 30 -8.59 -17.01 -9.13
C ALA A 30 -9.26 -15.77 -8.51
N ILE A 31 -9.58 -14.80 -9.35
CA ILE A 31 -10.29 -13.58 -8.96
C ILE A 31 -11.39 -13.32 -9.99
N GLU A 32 -12.61 -13.17 -9.53
CA GLU A 32 -13.75 -12.83 -10.36
C GLU A 32 -13.85 -11.31 -10.60
N LYS A 33 -14.69 -10.90 -11.51
CA LYS A 33 -14.94 -9.48 -11.76
C LYS A 33 -15.58 -8.83 -10.53
N GLY A 34 -15.03 -7.72 -10.08
CA GLY A 34 -15.52 -6.98 -8.92
C GLY A 34 -15.21 -7.64 -7.57
N GLU A 35 -14.42 -8.71 -7.55
CA GLU A 35 -14.01 -9.42 -6.34
C GLU A 35 -12.72 -8.84 -5.76
N ILE A 36 -12.61 -8.84 -4.43
CA ILE A 36 -11.37 -8.57 -3.70
C ILE A 36 -10.83 -9.88 -3.15
N LEU A 37 -9.71 -10.35 -3.71
CA LEU A 37 -8.92 -11.42 -3.15
C LEU A 37 -7.80 -10.86 -2.30
N CYS A 38 -7.87 -11.08 -0.98
CA CYS A 38 -6.78 -10.76 -0.07
C CYS A 38 -5.75 -11.90 -0.03
N VAL A 39 -4.48 -11.57 -0.28
CA VAL A 39 -3.35 -12.49 -0.16
C VAL A 39 -2.55 -12.10 1.08
N VAL A 40 -2.55 -12.95 2.10
CA VAL A 40 -1.97 -12.67 3.41
C VAL A 40 -0.83 -13.64 3.77
N GLY A 41 0.03 -13.23 4.71
CA GLY A 41 1.15 -14.02 5.22
C GLY A 41 2.31 -13.15 5.65
N GLU A 42 3.29 -13.74 6.34
CA GLU A 42 4.51 -13.04 6.79
C GLU A 42 5.37 -12.52 5.62
N SER A 43 6.33 -11.63 5.96
CA SER A 43 7.34 -11.20 5.00
C SER A 43 8.09 -12.41 4.43
N GLY A 44 8.38 -12.39 3.13
CA GLY A 44 9.04 -13.51 2.45
C GLY A 44 8.12 -14.70 2.13
N SER A 45 6.81 -14.66 2.37
CA SER A 45 5.90 -15.77 2.02
C SER A 45 5.60 -15.91 0.52
N GLY A 46 6.05 -14.98 -0.34
CA GLY A 46 5.90 -15.06 -1.79
C GLY A 46 4.82 -14.15 -2.40
N LYS A 47 4.07 -13.38 -1.61
CA LYS A 47 2.97 -12.52 -2.05
C LYS A 47 3.37 -11.52 -3.14
N SER A 48 4.35 -10.65 -2.84
CA SER A 48 4.85 -9.64 -3.78
C SER A 48 5.55 -10.28 -5.00
N MET A 49 6.16 -11.47 -4.84
CA MET A 49 6.73 -12.20 -5.97
C MET A 49 5.65 -12.69 -6.93
N THR A 50 4.49 -13.13 -6.42
CA THR A 50 3.33 -13.49 -7.23
C THR A 50 2.81 -12.27 -8.00
N ALA A 51 2.67 -11.11 -7.34
CA ALA A 51 2.27 -9.85 -7.96
C ALA A 51 3.25 -9.41 -9.06
N ASN A 52 4.56 -9.44 -8.76
CA ASN A 52 5.60 -9.08 -9.70
C ASN A 52 5.65 -10.02 -10.93
N ALA A 53 5.39 -11.31 -10.75
CA ALA A 53 5.31 -12.25 -11.86
C ALA A 53 4.17 -11.90 -12.81
N LEU A 54 2.98 -11.58 -12.28
CA LEU A 54 1.82 -11.15 -13.08
C LEU A 54 2.13 -9.88 -13.89
N MET A 55 2.82 -8.94 -13.27
CA MET A 55 3.18 -7.67 -13.90
C MET A 55 4.43 -7.79 -14.80
N GLY A 56 5.11 -8.95 -14.83
CA GLY A 56 6.37 -9.12 -15.56
C GLY A 56 7.51 -8.27 -14.97
N LEU A 57 7.52 -8.07 -13.66
CA LEU A 57 8.46 -7.22 -12.91
C LEU A 57 9.33 -8.04 -11.95
N LEU A 58 9.55 -9.31 -12.25
CA LEU A 58 10.44 -10.15 -11.43
C LEU A 58 11.88 -9.59 -11.42
N PRO A 59 12.57 -9.62 -10.27
CA PRO A 59 13.96 -9.19 -10.18
C PRO A 59 14.89 -10.05 -11.07
N PRO A 60 16.06 -9.51 -11.47
CA PRO A 60 17.07 -10.28 -12.21
C PRO A 60 17.44 -11.58 -11.48
N GLY A 61 17.52 -12.67 -12.22
CA GLY A 61 17.84 -14.00 -11.69
C GLY A 61 16.65 -14.78 -11.12
N VAL A 62 15.50 -14.13 -10.90
CA VAL A 62 14.25 -14.76 -10.47
C VAL A 62 13.39 -15.07 -11.70
N ASN A 63 12.95 -16.32 -11.86
CA ASN A 63 12.24 -16.74 -13.08
C ASN A 63 11.03 -17.62 -12.77
N VAL A 64 9.98 -17.49 -13.58
CA VAL A 64 8.87 -18.44 -13.60
C VAL A 64 9.39 -19.79 -14.13
N LYS A 65 9.23 -20.84 -13.31
CA LYS A 65 9.66 -22.21 -13.64
C LYS A 65 8.50 -23.06 -14.18
N ALA A 66 7.29 -22.84 -13.66
CA ALA A 66 6.09 -23.59 -14.06
C ALA A 66 4.84 -22.74 -13.83
N GLY A 67 3.72 -23.20 -14.37
CA GLY A 67 2.40 -22.61 -14.21
C GLY A 67 2.01 -21.69 -15.36
N ARG A 68 0.81 -21.13 -15.20
CA ARG A 68 0.23 -20.14 -16.10
C ARG A 68 -0.59 -19.10 -15.33
N ALA A 69 -0.74 -17.91 -15.88
CA ALA A 69 -1.60 -16.88 -15.35
C ALA A 69 -2.48 -16.31 -16.47
N MET A 70 -3.74 -16.69 -16.46
CA MET A 70 -4.72 -16.30 -17.47
C MET A 70 -5.41 -15.02 -17.06
N PHE A 71 -5.20 -13.96 -17.81
CA PHE A 71 -5.91 -12.70 -17.72
C PHE A 71 -6.63 -12.45 -19.04
N GLU A 72 -7.97 -12.34 -19.03
CA GLU A 72 -8.78 -12.19 -20.23
C GLU A 72 -8.42 -13.18 -21.36
N ALA A 73 -8.29 -14.46 -21.04
CA ALA A 73 -7.93 -15.54 -21.97
C ALA A 73 -6.49 -15.48 -22.53
N ARG A 74 -5.62 -14.62 -22.01
CA ARG A 74 -4.18 -14.54 -22.36
C ARG A 74 -3.31 -14.98 -21.20
N ASP A 75 -2.30 -15.83 -21.47
CA ASP A 75 -1.30 -16.21 -20.45
C ASP A 75 -0.26 -15.10 -20.30
N VAL A 76 -0.46 -14.21 -19.31
CA VAL A 76 0.41 -13.05 -19.09
C VAL A 76 1.85 -13.39 -18.75
N LEU A 77 2.12 -14.60 -18.24
CA LEU A 77 3.48 -15.01 -17.95
C LEU A 77 4.31 -15.24 -19.23
N ARG A 78 3.66 -15.61 -20.32
CA ARG A 78 4.29 -15.98 -21.61
C ARG A 78 4.23 -14.91 -22.68
N LEU A 79 3.53 -13.80 -22.43
CA LEU A 79 3.46 -12.68 -23.39
C LEU A 79 4.84 -12.07 -23.63
N PRO A 80 5.14 -11.61 -24.84
CA PRO A 80 6.31 -10.80 -25.12
C PRO A 80 6.21 -9.47 -24.38
N GLU A 81 7.35 -8.82 -24.12
CA GLU A 81 7.39 -7.61 -23.31
C GLU A 81 6.54 -6.46 -23.88
N SER A 82 6.49 -6.32 -25.21
CA SER A 82 5.63 -5.31 -25.86
C SER A 82 4.14 -5.49 -25.53
N GLU A 83 3.65 -6.73 -25.47
CA GLU A 83 2.26 -6.98 -25.10
C GLU A 83 2.01 -6.80 -23.60
N LYS A 84 3.00 -7.15 -22.74
CA LYS A 84 2.94 -6.85 -21.30
C LYS A 84 2.88 -5.35 -21.05
N GLN A 85 3.70 -4.56 -21.77
CA GLN A 85 3.66 -3.10 -21.67
C GLN A 85 2.29 -2.53 -22.06
N ALA A 86 1.66 -3.06 -23.11
CA ALA A 86 0.33 -2.64 -23.52
C ALA A 86 -0.76 -2.97 -22.48
N LEU A 87 -0.58 -4.03 -21.68
CA LEU A 87 -1.51 -4.39 -20.60
C LEU A 87 -1.29 -3.57 -19.32
N ARG A 88 -0.04 -3.26 -19.00
CA ARG A 88 0.31 -2.49 -17.78
C ARG A 88 -0.30 -1.09 -17.85
N GLY A 89 -0.98 -0.70 -16.80
CA GLY A 89 -1.72 0.56 -16.71
C GLY A 89 -3.08 0.52 -17.40
N ALA A 90 -3.18 -0.06 -18.60
CA ALA A 90 -4.42 -0.06 -19.39
C ALA A 90 -5.44 -1.10 -18.91
N SER A 91 -5.02 -2.33 -18.64
CA SER A 91 -5.92 -3.42 -18.23
C SER A 91 -5.57 -3.98 -16.86
N MET A 92 -4.29 -3.98 -16.52
CA MET A 92 -3.75 -4.40 -15.23
C MET A 92 -2.90 -3.27 -14.65
N ALA A 93 -3.18 -2.85 -13.43
CA ALA A 93 -2.41 -1.83 -12.74
C ALA A 93 -1.87 -2.33 -11.40
N MET A 94 -0.80 -1.70 -10.91
CA MET A 94 -0.20 -2.06 -9.64
C MET A 94 0.00 -0.82 -8.76
N ILE A 95 -0.34 -0.97 -7.49
CA ILE A 95 0.04 -0.07 -6.41
C ILE A 95 1.19 -0.74 -5.67
N PHE A 96 2.33 -0.07 -5.61
CA PHE A 96 3.54 -0.58 -4.96
C PHE A 96 3.54 -0.29 -3.46
N GLN A 97 4.28 -1.08 -2.71
CA GLN A 97 4.38 -1.00 -1.24
C GLN A 97 4.87 0.38 -0.76
N GLU A 98 5.84 0.97 -1.46
CA GLU A 98 6.44 2.25 -1.07
C GLU A 98 6.16 3.36 -2.10
N PRO A 99 5.31 4.35 -1.79
CA PRO A 99 5.05 5.46 -2.71
C PRO A 99 6.29 6.30 -3.04
N MET A 100 7.28 6.33 -2.13
CA MET A 100 8.51 7.10 -2.34
C MET A 100 9.41 6.54 -3.41
N THR A 101 9.38 5.23 -3.62
CA THR A 101 10.15 4.54 -4.67
C THR A 101 9.39 4.46 -5.97
N ALA A 102 8.05 4.46 -5.91
CA ALA A 102 7.18 4.39 -7.08
C ALA A 102 7.01 5.74 -7.80
N LEU A 103 7.03 6.86 -7.04
CA LEU A 103 6.92 8.20 -7.61
C LEU A 103 8.31 8.78 -7.95
N ASN A 104 8.46 9.35 -9.15
CA ASN A 104 9.68 10.05 -9.53
C ASN A 104 9.81 11.36 -8.73
N PRO A 105 10.81 11.51 -7.83
CA PRO A 105 10.94 12.69 -6.98
C PRO A 105 11.22 13.99 -7.74
N LEU A 106 11.71 13.89 -8.97
CA LEU A 106 12.08 15.04 -9.83
C LEU A 106 10.95 15.48 -10.77
N MET A 107 9.82 14.75 -10.79
CA MET A 107 8.67 15.08 -11.63
C MET A 107 7.48 15.54 -10.76
N ARG A 108 6.67 16.45 -11.28
CA ARG A 108 5.43 16.86 -10.63
C ARG A 108 4.40 15.74 -10.69
N ILE A 109 3.51 15.69 -9.72
CA ILE A 109 2.45 14.67 -9.64
C ILE A 109 1.60 14.64 -10.91
N GLY A 110 1.17 15.82 -11.38
CA GLY A 110 0.36 15.90 -12.60
C GLY A 110 1.09 15.41 -13.85
N ASP A 111 2.38 15.69 -13.96
CA ASP A 111 3.19 15.26 -15.10
C ASP A 111 3.34 13.72 -15.11
N GLN A 112 3.48 13.08 -13.96
CA GLN A 112 3.54 11.63 -13.83
C GLN A 112 2.20 10.95 -14.21
N ILE A 113 1.06 11.55 -13.81
CA ILE A 113 -0.26 11.05 -14.24
C ILE A 113 -0.44 11.23 -15.76
N VAL A 114 -0.04 12.36 -16.30
CA VAL A 114 -0.09 12.65 -17.74
C VAL A 114 0.76 11.66 -18.53
N GLU A 115 1.92 11.27 -18.01
CA GLU A 115 2.82 10.29 -18.62
C GLU A 115 2.15 8.93 -18.83
N VAL A 116 1.27 8.48 -17.91
CA VAL A 116 0.50 7.23 -18.08
C VAL A 116 -0.35 7.27 -19.36
N PHE A 117 -1.04 8.38 -19.61
CA PHE A 117 -1.81 8.55 -20.85
C PHE A 117 -0.90 8.63 -22.09
N ALA A 118 0.24 9.30 -21.95
CA ALA A 118 1.19 9.47 -23.04
C ALA A 118 1.84 8.15 -23.46
N ALA A 119 2.17 7.28 -22.50
CA ALA A 119 2.76 5.96 -22.74
C ALA A 119 1.85 5.04 -23.55
N HIS A 120 0.54 5.30 -23.56
CA HIS A 120 -0.46 4.55 -24.31
C HIS A 120 -1.02 5.33 -25.52
N ASP A 121 -0.36 6.43 -25.92
CA ASP A 121 -0.77 7.28 -27.05
C ASP A 121 -2.22 7.78 -27.00
N LEU A 122 -2.76 7.95 -25.78
CA LEU A 122 -4.14 8.38 -25.55
C LEU A 122 -4.19 9.90 -25.35
N TYR A 123 -5.23 10.52 -25.90
CA TYR A 123 -5.59 11.91 -25.71
C TYR A 123 -4.54 12.93 -26.13
N THR A 124 -4.97 14.16 -26.37
CA THR A 124 -4.10 15.34 -26.57
C THR A 124 -3.47 15.80 -25.25
N GLN A 125 -2.45 16.62 -25.30
CA GLN A 125 -1.79 17.14 -24.10
C GLN A 125 -2.75 17.92 -23.18
N SER A 126 -3.70 18.65 -23.74
CA SER A 126 -4.72 19.38 -22.96
C SER A 126 -5.65 18.43 -22.23
N GLU A 127 -6.20 17.45 -22.97
CA GLU A 127 -7.12 16.44 -22.41
C GLU A 127 -6.44 15.60 -21.32
N ARG A 128 -5.15 15.23 -21.51
CA ARG A 128 -4.37 14.50 -20.48
C ARG A 128 -4.31 15.28 -19.17
N ARG A 129 -4.11 16.60 -19.23
CA ARG A 129 -4.06 17.46 -18.02
C ARG A 129 -5.41 17.57 -17.35
N GLU A 130 -6.49 17.71 -18.11
CA GLU A 130 -7.85 17.74 -17.56
C GLU A 130 -8.19 16.42 -16.88
N LYS A 131 -7.86 15.28 -17.51
CA LYS A 131 -8.06 13.95 -16.94
C LYS A 131 -7.20 13.74 -15.69
N ALA A 132 -5.95 14.17 -15.69
CA ALA A 132 -5.10 14.11 -14.51
C ALA A 132 -5.68 14.91 -13.33
N LEU A 133 -6.24 16.08 -13.60
CA LEU A 133 -6.91 16.88 -12.57
C LEU A 133 -8.19 16.20 -12.07
N ALA A 134 -8.96 15.58 -12.96
CA ALA A 134 -10.15 14.82 -12.58
C ALA A 134 -9.81 13.63 -11.68
N LEU A 135 -8.74 12.87 -12.00
CA LEU A 135 -8.24 11.77 -11.16
C LEU A 135 -7.79 12.24 -9.78
N ILE A 136 -7.07 13.37 -9.70
CA ILE A 136 -6.65 13.95 -8.42
C ILE A 136 -7.86 14.28 -7.54
N ARG A 137 -8.96 14.77 -8.14
CA ARG A 137 -10.24 15.00 -7.44
C ARG A 137 -10.91 13.69 -7.04
N GLU A 138 -10.93 12.69 -7.93
CA GLU A 138 -11.55 11.38 -7.68
C GLU A 138 -10.89 10.66 -6.48
N VAL A 139 -9.57 10.73 -6.36
CA VAL A 139 -8.85 10.19 -5.19
C VAL A 139 -8.88 11.12 -3.97
N GLN A 140 -9.72 12.16 -4.01
CA GLN A 140 -9.96 13.09 -2.90
C GLN A 140 -8.69 13.76 -2.34
N LEU A 141 -7.74 14.10 -3.20
CA LEU A 141 -6.59 14.90 -2.81
C LEU A 141 -7.03 16.38 -2.57
N PRO A 142 -6.59 16.99 -1.47
CA PRO A 142 -6.94 18.38 -1.18
C PRO A 142 -6.27 19.33 -2.17
N ASP A 143 -6.89 20.51 -2.44
CA ASP A 143 -6.34 21.53 -3.34
C ASP A 143 -5.81 20.96 -4.67
N PRO A 144 -6.62 20.31 -5.53
CA PRO A 144 -6.16 19.60 -6.73
C PRO A 144 -5.29 20.44 -7.65
N GLU A 145 -5.59 21.73 -7.77
CA GLU A 145 -4.84 22.71 -8.60
C GLU A 145 -3.43 23.01 -8.07
N LYS A 146 -3.18 22.76 -6.78
CA LYS A 146 -1.84 22.85 -6.19
C LYS A 146 -1.13 21.51 -6.28
N ILE A 147 -1.83 20.40 -5.95
CA ILE A 147 -1.28 19.05 -5.97
C ILE A 147 -0.76 18.67 -7.37
N ILE A 148 -1.49 19.00 -8.42
CA ILE A 148 -1.08 18.69 -9.81
C ILE A 148 0.30 19.29 -10.16
N ARG A 149 0.68 20.39 -9.50
CA ARG A 149 1.97 21.10 -9.69
C ARG A 149 3.01 20.75 -8.63
N ALA A 150 2.63 20.00 -7.60
CA ALA A 150 3.51 19.63 -6.49
C ALA A 150 4.46 18.49 -6.88
N TYR A 151 5.60 18.45 -6.22
CA TYR A 151 6.53 17.32 -6.27
C TYR A 151 6.23 16.32 -5.14
N PRO A 152 6.58 15.03 -5.28
CA PRO A 152 6.31 14.01 -4.25
C PRO A 152 6.78 14.39 -2.84
N PHE A 153 7.94 15.00 -2.70
CA PHE A 153 8.50 15.41 -1.39
C PHE A 153 7.71 16.52 -0.69
N GLN A 154 6.82 17.22 -1.40
CA GLN A 154 5.95 18.27 -0.85
C GLN A 154 4.63 17.71 -0.28
N LEU A 155 4.37 16.41 -0.48
CA LEU A 155 3.16 15.73 -0.09
C LEU A 155 3.36 14.92 1.20
N SER A 156 2.29 14.76 2.00
CA SER A 156 2.26 13.80 3.11
C SER A 156 2.28 12.35 2.58
N GLY A 157 2.53 11.37 3.45
CA GLY A 157 2.50 9.94 3.10
C GLY A 157 1.18 9.53 2.45
N GLY A 158 0.05 9.87 3.07
CA GLY A 158 -1.27 9.56 2.53
C GLY A 158 -1.58 10.29 1.22
N GLN A 159 -1.10 11.52 1.03
CA GLN A 159 -1.25 12.23 -0.24
C GLN A 159 -0.44 11.59 -1.37
N ARG A 160 0.79 11.11 -1.09
CA ARG A 160 1.60 10.34 -2.07
C ARG A 160 0.91 9.04 -2.44
N GLN A 161 0.36 8.34 -1.44
CA GLN A 161 -0.39 7.10 -1.68
C GLN A 161 -1.59 7.34 -2.60
N ARG A 162 -2.39 8.36 -2.32
CA ARG A 162 -3.53 8.74 -3.19
C ARG A 162 -3.07 9.14 -4.60
N ALA A 163 -1.93 9.83 -4.73
CA ALA A 163 -1.36 10.18 -6.04
C ALA A 163 -0.95 8.93 -6.81
N MET A 164 -0.33 7.94 -6.16
CA MET A 164 0.01 6.65 -6.77
C MET A 164 -1.24 5.87 -7.18
N ILE A 165 -2.29 5.88 -6.35
CA ILE A 165 -3.59 5.30 -6.70
C ILE A 165 -4.19 6.00 -7.95
N ALA A 166 -4.13 7.34 -8.02
CA ALA A 166 -4.59 8.08 -9.20
C ALA A 166 -3.85 7.65 -10.48
N MET A 167 -2.53 7.45 -10.40
CA MET A 167 -1.74 6.94 -11.52
C MET A 167 -2.16 5.52 -11.91
N ALA A 168 -2.31 4.62 -10.94
CA ALA A 168 -2.73 3.24 -11.19
C ALA A 168 -4.12 3.15 -11.85
N LEU A 169 -5.01 4.07 -11.52
CA LEU A 169 -6.39 4.10 -12.02
C LEU A 169 -6.60 4.95 -13.28
N ALA A 170 -5.54 5.55 -13.82
CA ALA A 170 -5.62 6.51 -14.92
C ALA A 170 -6.31 5.96 -16.17
N LEU A 171 -6.11 4.69 -16.48
CA LEU A 171 -6.67 4.03 -17.66
C LEU A 171 -7.79 3.04 -17.32
N GLU A 172 -8.38 3.13 -16.13
CA GLU A 172 -9.52 2.32 -15.71
C GLU A 172 -9.26 0.81 -15.81
N PRO A 173 -8.22 0.29 -15.12
CA PRO A 173 -7.82 -1.12 -15.24
C PRO A 173 -8.93 -2.06 -14.78
N LYS A 174 -8.97 -3.27 -15.35
CA LYS A 174 -9.89 -4.34 -14.94
C LYS A 174 -9.39 -5.11 -13.73
N LEU A 175 -8.06 -5.13 -13.52
CA LEU A 175 -7.40 -5.74 -12.38
C LEU A 175 -6.45 -4.74 -11.73
N LEU A 176 -6.65 -4.54 -10.43
CA LEU A 176 -5.72 -3.78 -9.58
C LEU A 176 -4.97 -4.77 -8.68
N VAL A 177 -3.66 -4.75 -8.76
CA VAL A 177 -2.77 -5.44 -7.80
C VAL A 177 -2.27 -4.42 -6.80
N ALA A 178 -2.69 -4.52 -5.56
CA ALA A 178 -2.31 -3.61 -4.48
C ALA A 178 -1.36 -4.32 -3.52
N ASP A 179 -0.07 -4.02 -3.60
CA ASP A 179 0.96 -4.63 -2.76
C ASP A 179 1.20 -3.76 -1.51
N GLU A 180 0.64 -4.17 -0.39
CA GLU A 180 0.68 -3.49 0.90
C GLU A 180 0.35 -1.97 0.82
N PRO A 181 -0.76 -1.57 0.21
CA PRO A 181 -1.02 -0.17 -0.13
C PRO A 181 -1.27 0.74 1.08
N THR A 182 -1.37 0.20 2.28
CA THR A 182 -1.64 0.93 3.52
C THR A 182 -0.48 0.88 4.51
N THR A 183 0.61 0.20 4.19
CA THR A 183 1.81 0.12 5.03
C THR A 183 2.40 1.52 5.24
N ALA A 184 2.82 1.82 6.47
CA ALA A 184 3.34 3.11 6.91
C ALA A 184 2.34 4.30 6.85
N LEU A 185 1.04 4.03 6.81
CA LEU A 185 0.01 5.04 7.00
C LEU A 185 -0.55 4.99 8.43
N ASP A 186 -1.02 6.15 8.91
CA ASP A 186 -1.81 6.18 10.14
C ASP A 186 -3.19 5.55 9.92
N VAL A 187 -3.83 5.12 11.02
CA VAL A 187 -5.11 4.40 10.99
C VAL A 187 -6.20 5.17 10.23
N THR A 188 -6.26 6.48 10.41
CA THR A 188 -7.28 7.33 9.76
C THR A 188 -7.06 7.38 8.25
N THR A 189 -5.82 7.60 7.82
CA THR A 189 -5.45 7.60 6.41
C THR A 189 -5.64 6.21 5.78
N GLN A 190 -5.27 5.13 6.51
CA GLN A 190 -5.50 3.74 6.08
C GLN A 190 -6.99 3.50 5.78
N ALA A 191 -7.89 3.79 6.73
CA ALA A 191 -9.34 3.63 6.54
C ALA A 191 -9.86 4.42 5.32
N GLN A 192 -9.36 5.64 5.11
CA GLN A 192 -9.72 6.44 3.94
C GLN A 192 -9.24 5.84 2.63
N ILE A 193 -8.04 5.22 2.59
CA ILE A 193 -7.53 4.54 1.39
C ILE A 193 -8.32 3.25 1.10
N LEU A 194 -8.66 2.47 2.14
CA LEU A 194 -9.46 1.27 1.99
C LEU A 194 -10.84 1.62 1.42
N LYS A 195 -11.50 2.61 2.01
CA LYS A 195 -12.79 3.11 1.50
C LYS A 195 -12.68 3.57 0.04
N LEU A 196 -11.64 4.31 -0.32
CA LEU A 196 -11.42 4.73 -1.70
C LEU A 196 -11.31 3.54 -2.66
N ILE A 197 -10.56 2.48 -2.30
CA ILE A 197 -10.43 1.28 -3.12
C ILE A 197 -11.78 0.57 -3.26
N LEU A 198 -12.56 0.43 -2.17
CA LEU A 198 -13.90 -0.15 -2.19
C LEU A 198 -14.85 0.63 -3.10
N ASP A 199 -14.93 1.95 -2.94
CA ASP A 199 -15.79 2.83 -3.76
C ASP A 199 -15.43 2.71 -5.25
N LEU A 200 -14.14 2.65 -5.58
CA LEU A 200 -13.66 2.52 -6.96
C LEU A 200 -13.90 1.12 -7.54
N ARG A 201 -13.73 0.07 -6.73
CA ARG A 201 -14.07 -1.31 -7.11
C ARG A 201 -15.56 -1.40 -7.48
N GLU A 202 -16.44 -0.91 -6.61
CA GLU A 202 -17.89 -0.94 -6.83
C GLU A 202 -18.29 -0.14 -8.08
N LYS A 203 -17.78 1.08 -8.20
CA LYS A 203 -18.10 1.99 -9.30
C LYS A 203 -17.65 1.46 -10.66
N ARG A 204 -16.50 0.77 -10.73
CA ARG A 204 -15.87 0.33 -12.00
C ARG A 204 -15.98 -1.16 -12.25
N GLY A 205 -16.46 -1.95 -11.30
CA GLY A 205 -16.50 -3.42 -11.37
C GLY A 205 -15.09 -4.03 -11.50
N MET A 206 -14.08 -3.39 -10.92
CA MET A 206 -12.68 -3.76 -10.98
C MET A 206 -12.40 -4.94 -10.04
N ALA A 207 -11.66 -5.96 -10.52
CA ALA A 207 -11.12 -7.01 -9.67
C ALA A 207 -9.89 -6.49 -8.91
N VAL A 208 -9.71 -6.92 -7.65
CA VAL A 208 -8.59 -6.45 -6.82
C VAL A 208 -7.86 -7.64 -6.21
N MET A 209 -6.55 -7.75 -6.45
CA MET A 209 -5.64 -8.58 -5.67
C MET A 209 -4.99 -7.70 -4.60
N PHE A 210 -5.39 -7.87 -3.36
CA PHE A 210 -4.94 -7.04 -2.25
C PHE A 210 -3.96 -7.81 -1.37
N ILE A 211 -2.70 -7.42 -1.35
CA ILE A 211 -1.66 -8.05 -0.54
C ILE A 211 -1.51 -7.26 0.76
N THR A 212 -1.59 -7.95 1.88
CA THR A 212 -1.39 -7.36 3.21
C THR A 212 -0.92 -8.39 4.22
N HIS A 213 -0.39 -7.92 5.34
CA HIS A 213 -0.14 -8.73 6.54
C HIS A 213 -1.11 -8.37 7.69
N ASP A 214 -2.01 -7.40 7.47
CA ASP A 214 -2.96 -6.90 8.47
C ASP A 214 -4.34 -7.57 8.29
N PHE A 215 -4.69 -8.45 9.23
CA PHE A 215 -5.99 -9.12 9.24
C PHE A 215 -7.16 -8.18 9.56
N GLY A 216 -6.92 -7.03 10.20
CA GLY A 216 -7.92 -5.99 10.38
C GLY A 216 -8.38 -5.44 9.03
N VAL A 217 -7.43 -5.18 8.13
CA VAL A 217 -7.71 -4.79 6.74
C VAL A 217 -8.47 -5.89 6.01
N VAL A 218 -8.05 -7.15 6.14
CA VAL A 218 -8.73 -8.29 5.51
C VAL A 218 -10.20 -8.36 5.93
N ALA A 219 -10.47 -8.21 7.24
CA ALA A 219 -11.85 -8.25 7.77
C ALA A 219 -12.74 -7.12 7.22
N GLU A 220 -12.14 -5.99 6.82
CA GLU A 220 -12.87 -4.84 6.31
C GLU A 220 -13.21 -4.94 4.82
N ILE A 221 -12.32 -5.54 4.01
CA ILE A 221 -12.42 -5.43 2.55
C ILE A 221 -12.53 -6.76 1.78
N ALA A 222 -12.13 -7.89 2.37
CA ALA A 222 -11.95 -9.13 1.62
C ALA A 222 -13.27 -9.85 1.31
N ASP A 223 -13.44 -10.27 0.05
CA ASP A 223 -14.44 -11.28 -0.33
C ASP A 223 -13.83 -12.68 -0.14
N GLN A 224 -12.61 -12.92 -0.65
CA GLN A 224 -11.86 -14.16 -0.54
C GLN A 224 -10.48 -13.91 0.09
N VAL A 225 -9.95 -14.91 0.76
CA VAL A 225 -8.64 -14.86 1.41
C VAL A 225 -7.79 -16.05 1.02
N ILE A 226 -6.53 -15.79 0.73
CA ILE A 226 -5.48 -16.80 0.56
C ILE A 226 -4.37 -16.52 1.57
N VAL A 227 -4.06 -17.53 2.39
CA VAL A 227 -2.94 -17.46 3.33
C VAL A 227 -1.73 -18.15 2.73
N MET A 228 -0.63 -17.41 2.61
CA MET A 228 0.63 -17.90 2.07
C MET A 228 1.69 -18.06 3.16
N ARG A 229 2.43 -19.15 3.12
CA ARG A 229 3.59 -19.42 3.98
C ARG A 229 4.70 -20.07 3.18
N MET A 230 5.93 -19.57 3.26
CA MET A 230 7.12 -20.16 2.62
C MET A 230 6.91 -20.50 1.13
N GLY A 231 6.23 -19.63 0.40
CA GLY A 231 5.96 -19.78 -1.04
C GLY A 231 4.75 -20.64 -1.40
N LYS A 232 4.02 -21.19 -0.43
CA LYS A 232 2.87 -22.06 -0.65
C LYS A 232 1.59 -21.47 -0.13
N VAL A 233 0.48 -21.82 -0.75
CA VAL A 233 -0.86 -21.57 -0.18
C VAL A 233 -1.09 -22.62 0.91
N VAL A 234 -1.36 -22.18 2.13
CA VAL A 234 -1.63 -23.06 3.27
C VAL A 234 -3.12 -23.08 3.65
N GLU A 235 -3.85 -22.02 3.34
CA GLU A 235 -5.30 -21.95 3.55
C GLU A 235 -5.93 -21.01 2.54
N ARG A 236 -7.20 -21.25 2.19
CA ARG A 236 -8.04 -20.40 1.36
C ARG A 236 -9.51 -20.58 1.70
N GLY A 237 -10.29 -19.53 1.53
CA GLY A 237 -11.74 -19.54 1.75
C GLY A 237 -12.30 -18.12 1.66
N SER A 238 -13.58 -17.98 1.92
CA SER A 238 -14.18 -16.66 2.14
C SER A 238 -13.55 -15.98 3.35
N ALA A 239 -13.66 -14.65 3.43
CA ALA A 239 -13.15 -13.90 4.57
C ALA A 239 -13.70 -14.44 5.90
N ALA A 240 -15.01 -14.74 5.97
CA ALA A 240 -15.63 -15.29 7.15
C ALA A 240 -15.05 -16.67 7.55
N GLU A 241 -14.87 -17.58 6.60
CA GLU A 241 -14.31 -18.90 6.88
C GLU A 241 -12.88 -18.82 7.45
N VAL A 242 -12.01 -18.03 6.82
CA VAL A 242 -10.60 -17.93 7.23
C VAL A 242 -10.42 -17.17 8.54
N LEU A 243 -11.25 -16.13 8.77
CA LEU A 243 -11.12 -15.30 9.98
C LEU A 243 -11.81 -15.90 11.21
N GLU A 244 -12.99 -16.52 11.03
CA GLU A 244 -13.79 -17.03 12.15
C GLU A 244 -13.53 -18.51 12.42
N GLN A 245 -13.20 -19.29 11.39
CA GLN A 245 -13.03 -20.75 11.48
C GLN A 245 -11.73 -21.24 10.82
N PRO A 246 -10.56 -20.66 11.15
CA PRO A 246 -9.30 -21.04 10.54
C PRO A 246 -9.00 -22.53 10.75
N GLN A 247 -8.61 -23.23 9.70
CA GLN A 247 -8.31 -24.66 9.76
C GLN A 247 -6.82 -24.92 9.97
N HIS A 248 -5.98 -24.13 9.28
CA HIS A 248 -4.54 -24.33 9.32
C HIS A 248 -3.90 -23.68 10.57
N ASP A 249 -3.01 -24.41 11.26
CA ASP A 249 -2.37 -23.95 12.50
C ASP A 249 -1.55 -22.64 12.34
N TYR A 250 -1.04 -22.40 11.17
CA TYR A 250 -0.34 -21.15 10.87
C TYR A 250 -1.31 -19.96 10.86
N THR A 251 -2.47 -20.11 10.24
CA THR A 251 -3.51 -19.08 10.23
C THR A 251 -4.02 -18.78 11.63
N LYS A 252 -4.27 -19.83 12.44
CA LYS A 252 -4.67 -19.67 13.85
C LYS A 252 -3.64 -18.84 14.62
N ARG A 253 -2.35 -19.18 14.49
CA ARG A 253 -1.28 -18.41 15.15
C ARG A 253 -1.19 -16.96 14.70
N LEU A 254 -1.39 -16.68 13.39
CA LEU A 254 -1.42 -15.30 12.90
C LEU A 254 -2.59 -14.50 13.51
N LEU A 255 -3.77 -15.10 13.60
CA LEU A 255 -4.94 -14.48 14.20
C LEU A 255 -4.80 -14.29 15.72
N GLU A 256 -4.23 -15.28 16.43
CA GLU A 256 -3.92 -15.20 17.86
C GLU A 256 -2.90 -14.10 18.20
N ALA A 257 -2.01 -13.79 17.25
CA ALA A 257 -1.02 -12.72 17.42
C ALA A 257 -1.62 -11.31 17.32
N ILE A 258 -2.88 -11.19 16.87
CA ILE A 258 -3.56 -9.89 16.80
C ILE A 258 -3.87 -9.44 18.24
N PRO A 259 -3.47 -8.22 18.65
CA PRO A 259 -3.75 -7.72 19.97
C PRO A 259 -5.26 -7.70 20.28
N THR A 260 -5.69 -8.44 21.28
CA THR A 260 -7.11 -8.55 21.68
C THR A 260 -7.64 -7.36 22.47
N GLY A 261 -6.84 -6.29 22.61
CA GLY A 261 -7.20 -5.10 23.40
C GLY A 261 -7.25 -5.34 24.93
N LYS A 262 -6.83 -6.52 25.41
CA LYS A 262 -6.69 -6.74 26.86
C LYS A 262 -5.58 -5.83 27.37
N LEU A 263 -5.95 -4.88 28.22
CA LEU A 263 -4.99 -4.03 28.89
C LEU A 263 -4.12 -4.90 29.82
N PRO A 264 -2.80 -4.65 29.86
CA PRO A 264 -1.93 -5.29 30.82
C PRO A 264 -2.37 -4.91 32.25
N GLU A 265 -2.15 -5.83 33.22
CA GLU A 265 -2.43 -5.53 34.62
C GLU A 265 -1.67 -4.27 35.06
N ALA A 266 -2.37 -3.41 35.82
CA ALA A 266 -1.79 -2.17 36.32
C ALA A 266 -0.55 -2.48 37.17
N ARG A 267 0.62 -2.04 36.71
CA ARG A 267 1.87 -2.15 37.47
C ARG A 267 1.99 -0.97 38.43
N LYS A 268 2.56 -1.22 39.61
CA LYS A 268 3.00 -0.12 40.49
C LYS A 268 4.16 0.60 39.80
N LEU A 269 3.90 1.82 39.37
CA LEU A 269 4.93 2.67 38.75
C LEU A 269 5.78 3.33 39.84
N SER A 270 7.02 3.69 39.49
CA SER A 270 7.91 4.45 40.35
C SER A 270 7.37 5.88 40.54
N GLU A 271 7.45 6.41 41.76
CA GLU A 271 7.11 7.82 42.03
C GLU A 271 8.12 8.80 41.39
N THR A 272 9.30 8.31 41.01
CA THR A 272 10.33 9.13 40.39
C THR A 272 10.15 9.13 38.88
N PRO A 273 9.92 10.27 38.24
CA PRO A 273 9.80 10.34 36.79
C PRO A 273 11.13 10.03 36.08
N ALA A 274 11.08 9.28 34.99
CA ALA A 274 12.17 9.10 34.05
C ALA A 274 12.26 10.27 33.07
N LEU A 275 11.10 10.83 32.71
CA LEU A 275 10.95 11.99 31.83
C LEU A 275 9.78 12.85 32.32
N GLU A 276 9.99 14.15 32.39
CA GLU A 276 8.93 15.14 32.62
C GLU A 276 9.01 16.23 31.56
N ILE A 277 7.91 16.47 30.86
CA ILE A 277 7.74 17.52 29.88
C ILE A 277 6.65 18.44 30.36
N LYS A 278 6.89 19.76 30.37
CA LYS A 278 5.94 20.77 30.79
C LYS A 278 5.80 21.86 29.72
N GLY A 279 4.59 22.06 29.22
CA GLY A 279 4.27 23.15 28.32
C GLY A 279 5.07 23.16 27.01
N LEU A 280 5.40 21.97 26.47
CA LEU A 280 6.19 21.88 25.23
C LEU A 280 5.45 22.51 24.06
N ARG A 281 6.13 23.43 23.36
CA ARG A 281 5.62 24.09 22.16
C ARG A 281 6.62 24.02 21.03
N LYS A 282 6.15 23.70 19.82
CA LYS A 282 6.96 23.73 18.60
C LYS A 282 6.18 24.36 17.48
N ILE A 283 6.69 25.47 16.95
CA ILE A 283 6.09 26.22 15.85
C ILE A 283 7.04 26.20 14.67
N TYR A 284 6.55 25.79 13.50
CA TYR A 284 7.26 25.92 12.24
C TYR A 284 6.74 27.13 11.48
N ARG A 285 7.70 27.94 10.98
CA ARG A 285 7.41 29.10 10.14
C ARG A 285 7.87 28.84 8.73
N THR A 286 6.95 28.90 7.76
CA THR A 286 7.25 28.71 6.33
C THR A 286 6.79 29.95 5.58
N GLY A 287 7.59 30.42 4.60
CA GLY A 287 7.37 31.68 3.89
C GLY A 287 8.18 32.82 4.54
N GLY A 288 7.96 34.05 4.09
CA GLY A 288 8.72 35.23 4.61
C GLY A 288 9.63 35.87 3.55
N GLY A 289 9.23 35.85 2.30
CA GLY A 289 9.80 36.76 1.30
C GLY A 289 9.03 38.07 1.26
N MET A 290 9.61 39.13 0.64
CA MET A 290 9.11 40.52 0.63
C MET A 290 7.62 40.71 0.28
N PHE A 291 6.93 39.63 -0.25
CA PHE A 291 5.51 39.64 -0.63
C PHE A 291 4.74 38.36 -0.30
N LYS A 292 5.30 37.44 0.52
CA LYS A 292 4.60 36.21 0.90
C LYS A 292 4.28 36.21 2.41
N PRO A 293 3.03 36.00 2.81
CA PRO A 293 2.68 35.87 4.22
C PRO A 293 3.43 34.71 4.86
N VAL A 294 3.89 34.91 6.09
CA VAL A 294 4.45 33.84 6.91
C VAL A 294 3.31 32.90 7.32
N ARG A 295 3.41 31.63 6.99
CA ARG A 295 2.52 30.59 7.49
C ARG A 295 3.16 29.96 8.74
N GLU A 296 2.48 30.06 9.86
CA GLU A 296 2.86 29.37 11.09
C GLU A 296 2.06 28.06 11.22
N VAL A 297 2.77 26.97 11.51
CA VAL A 297 2.17 25.68 11.86
C VAL A 297 2.59 25.36 13.28
N ARG A 298 1.63 25.32 14.20
CA ARG A 298 1.84 24.89 15.59
C ARG A 298 1.82 23.35 15.60
N ALA A 299 2.97 22.78 15.54
CA ALA A 299 3.13 21.33 15.46
C ALA A 299 2.97 20.66 16.82
N VAL A 300 3.41 21.33 17.88
CA VAL A 300 3.15 20.95 19.28
C VAL A 300 2.72 22.21 20.00
N ASP A 301 1.60 22.18 20.71
CA ASP A 301 1.07 23.35 21.43
C ASP A 301 0.66 22.95 22.85
N ASP A 302 1.50 23.34 23.80
CA ASP A 302 1.30 23.21 25.25
C ASP A 302 1.12 21.76 25.76
N VAL A 303 1.94 20.83 25.26
CA VAL A 303 1.91 19.43 25.66
C VAL A 303 2.71 19.23 26.94
N SER A 304 2.06 18.62 27.94
CA SER A 304 2.70 18.21 29.19
C SER A 304 2.46 16.73 29.40
N LEU A 305 3.51 15.98 29.76
CA LEU A 305 3.43 14.55 30.07
C LEU A 305 4.55 14.15 31.02
N THR A 306 4.35 13.07 31.74
CA THR A 306 5.34 12.49 32.65
C THR A 306 5.41 10.99 32.37
N VAL A 307 6.60 10.44 32.33
CA VAL A 307 6.85 8.99 32.17
C VAL A 307 7.63 8.52 33.39
N ALA A 308 7.08 7.61 34.16
CA ALA A 308 7.73 7.01 35.33
C ALA A 308 8.81 5.99 34.90
N ARG A 309 9.72 5.64 35.82
CA ARG A 309 10.69 4.58 35.54
C ARG A 309 10.01 3.23 35.38
N GLY A 310 10.29 2.54 34.26
CA GLY A 310 9.68 1.25 33.91
C GLY A 310 8.26 1.34 33.35
N GLU A 311 7.75 2.55 33.12
CA GLU A 311 6.48 2.81 32.44
C GLU A 311 6.66 2.75 30.91
N VAL A 312 5.62 2.28 30.24
CA VAL A 312 5.45 2.39 28.79
C VAL A 312 4.31 3.35 28.54
N LEU A 313 4.62 4.55 28.05
CA LEU A 313 3.64 5.56 27.66
C LEU A 313 3.42 5.48 26.13
N GLY A 314 2.19 5.17 25.71
CA GLY A 314 1.81 5.22 24.31
C GLY A 314 1.54 6.66 23.86
N LEU A 315 2.28 7.14 22.85
CA LEU A 315 2.00 8.39 22.16
C LEU A 315 1.33 8.08 20.82
N VAL A 316 0.11 8.57 20.65
CA VAL A 316 -0.71 8.29 19.46
C VAL A 316 -1.01 9.60 18.73
N GLY A 317 -0.90 9.58 17.40
CA GLY A 317 -1.20 10.73 16.56
C GLY A 317 -0.97 10.42 15.10
N GLU A 318 -1.32 11.33 14.21
CA GLU A 318 -0.99 11.21 12.79
C GLU A 318 0.54 11.16 12.60
N LEU A 319 1.02 10.38 11.62
CA LEU A 319 2.47 10.10 11.42
C LEU A 319 3.32 11.37 11.34
N SER A 320 2.82 12.43 10.75
CA SER A 320 3.53 13.72 10.67
C SER A 320 3.69 14.42 12.02
N LEU A 321 2.85 14.10 13.01
CA LEU A 321 2.87 14.72 14.34
C LEU A 321 3.81 14.02 15.29
N ILE A 322 3.96 12.71 15.20
CA ILE A 322 4.86 11.95 16.08
C ILE A 322 6.33 12.24 15.79
N HIS A 323 6.72 12.47 14.54
CA HIS A 323 8.10 12.81 14.16
C HIS A 323 8.53 14.23 14.58
N ILE A 324 7.61 15.09 14.94
CA ILE A 324 7.89 16.46 15.38
C ILE A 324 8.48 16.48 16.80
N SER A 325 8.17 15.48 17.60
CA SER A 325 8.69 15.33 18.97
C SER A 325 10.03 14.60 19.05
N GLU A 326 10.51 13.98 17.96
CA GLU A 326 11.81 13.37 17.93
C GLU A 326 12.91 14.44 17.99
N PRO A 327 13.95 14.25 18.84
CA PRO A 327 15.09 15.14 18.85
C PRO A 327 15.76 15.07 17.47
N THR A 328 15.69 16.15 16.72
CA THR A 328 16.46 16.30 15.50
C THR A 328 17.90 16.05 15.87
N ARG A 329 18.49 14.94 15.44
CA ARG A 329 19.94 14.79 15.38
C ARG A 329 20.40 15.86 14.39
N LEU A 330 20.68 17.04 14.90
CA LEU A 330 21.56 17.97 14.23
C LEU A 330 22.84 17.19 13.98
N GLY A 331 23.14 16.95 12.71
CA GLY A 331 24.37 16.35 12.30
C GLY A 331 25.52 17.05 13.02
N MET A 332 26.20 16.30 13.87
CA MET A 332 27.53 16.71 14.29
C MET A 332 28.45 16.38 13.13
N ILE A 333 28.96 17.44 12.57
CA ILE A 333 30.16 17.49 11.74
C ILE A 333 31.31 16.75 12.43
#